data_8332c1273d06fc16c5e3d44204691636
#
_entry.id   8332c1273d06fc16c5e3d44204691636
#
_cell.length_a   1.000
_cell.length_b   1.000
_cell.length_c   1.000
_cell.angle_alpha   90.00
_cell.angle_beta   90.00
_cell.angle_gamma   90.00
#
_symmetry.space_group_name_H-M   'P 1'
#
loop_
_entity.id
_entity.type
_entity.pdbx_description
1 polymer ?
#
loop_
_entity_poly.entity_id
_entity_poly.type
_entity_poly.pdbx_seq_one_letter_code
_entity_poly.pdbx_strand_id
1 'polypeptide(L)'
;MQNQNPEEAAGRRLAAAGLDFQALHEIVAKARQNLNQNDWDYIVGATETETTLRRNRLALDQIAFRPRVLRDVSKVDATVQAFGRRLRLPLMFAPVGALESFHEGAAGTVARAAREFGIAHMLSSVCEPGLEKVAAAAPDGVRMFQLYVRGDAAWVDDYVARAVANGYVGFCLTVDTAIYSRRERDIAKRHVALGRRRATGREFQAALDWRTVERIRQKFDVPLTIKGIATAEDARIALGHGVSGIYVSNHGGRQLDHGRGAMEVLPEIVEAVAGAAMVMVDGGMARGTDIVKAMAAGADLVGLGRMQCYALAAGGEAALVRMLELMEDEVQRCLGLLGATKFADLDRSHLHAAPSTTPPHALSAFPLLEIEDYKY
;
A
#
# COMPACT_ATOMS: atom_id res chain seq x y z
N MET A 1 -21.72 35.69 -16.29
CA MET A 1 -20.98 34.96 -15.23
C MET A 1 -20.37 33.76 -15.90
N GLN A 2 -19.05 33.75 -16.14
CA GLN A 2 -18.34 32.65 -16.78
C GLN A 2 -18.38 31.43 -15.81
N ASN A 3 -18.99 30.33 -16.26
CA ASN A 3 -18.89 29.04 -15.60
C ASN A 3 -17.40 28.65 -15.60
N GLN A 4 -16.73 28.90 -14.49
CA GLN A 4 -15.36 28.43 -14.32
C GLN A 4 -15.42 26.89 -14.22
N ASN A 5 -14.70 26.21 -15.09
CA ASN A 5 -14.57 24.76 -15.08
C ASN A 5 -14.11 24.32 -13.67
N PRO A 6 -14.82 23.42 -12.98
CA PRO A 6 -14.45 22.98 -11.61
C PRO A 6 -13.00 22.45 -11.50
N GLU A 7 -12.49 21.81 -12.56
CA GLU A 7 -11.10 21.31 -12.63
C GLU A 7 -10.07 22.44 -12.65
N GLU A 8 -10.34 23.55 -13.40
CA GLU A 8 -9.46 24.72 -13.41
C GLU A 8 -9.48 25.48 -12.07
N ALA A 9 -10.62 25.47 -11.37
CA ALA A 9 -10.73 26.06 -10.07
C ALA A 9 -9.97 25.24 -9.01
N ALA A 10 -10.02 23.92 -9.08
CA ALA A 10 -9.25 23.00 -8.25
C ALA A 10 -7.75 23.15 -8.51
N GLY A 11 -7.32 23.18 -9.78
CA GLY A 11 -5.93 23.39 -10.17
C GLY A 11 -5.37 24.70 -9.64
N ARG A 12 -6.13 25.81 -9.74
CA ARG A 12 -5.71 27.12 -9.16
C ARG A 12 -5.58 27.08 -7.64
N ARG A 13 -6.41 26.34 -6.92
CA ARG A 13 -6.30 26.17 -5.47
C ARG A 13 -5.05 25.39 -5.09
N LEU A 14 -4.75 24.32 -5.82
CA LEU A 14 -3.53 23.52 -5.62
C LEU A 14 -2.28 24.36 -5.90
N ALA A 15 -2.25 25.12 -7.00
CA ALA A 15 -1.15 26.01 -7.33
C ALA A 15 -0.94 27.08 -6.26
N ALA A 16 -2.01 27.73 -5.79
CA ALA A 16 -1.95 28.71 -4.72
C ALA A 16 -1.43 28.15 -3.38
N ALA A 17 -1.62 26.84 -3.15
CA ALA A 17 -1.10 26.12 -1.99
C ALA A 17 0.29 25.54 -2.22
N GLY A 18 0.88 25.67 -3.43
CA GLY A 18 2.15 25.02 -3.81
C GLY A 18 2.04 23.50 -3.88
N LEU A 19 0.88 22.97 -4.26
CA LEU A 19 0.53 21.54 -4.34
C LEU A 19 0.18 21.10 -5.77
N ASP A 20 0.49 21.91 -6.77
CA ASP A 20 0.25 21.65 -8.19
C ASP A 20 1.31 20.73 -8.81
N PHE A 21 1.71 19.71 -8.07
CA PHE A 21 2.71 18.74 -8.47
C PHE A 21 2.44 18.16 -9.86
N GLN A 22 3.46 18.15 -10.71
CA GLN A 22 3.41 17.60 -12.07
C GLN A 22 4.06 16.22 -12.16
N ALA A 23 4.87 15.85 -11.16
CA ALA A 23 5.56 14.57 -11.09
C ALA A 23 5.60 14.05 -9.64
N LEU A 24 5.62 12.73 -9.49
CA LEU A 24 5.71 12.08 -8.16
C LEU A 24 6.99 12.45 -7.40
N HIS A 25 8.07 12.80 -8.11
CA HIS A 25 9.34 13.29 -7.53
C HIS A 25 9.12 14.53 -6.66
N GLU A 26 8.28 15.47 -7.11
CA GLU A 26 8.00 16.72 -6.40
C GLU A 26 7.31 16.46 -5.05
N ILE A 27 6.39 15.49 -5.02
CA ILE A 27 5.72 15.07 -3.79
C ILE A 27 6.72 14.51 -2.78
N VAL A 28 7.66 13.67 -3.24
CA VAL A 28 8.70 13.10 -2.38
C VAL A 28 9.66 14.19 -1.88
N ALA A 29 10.07 15.11 -2.76
CA ALA A 29 10.91 16.26 -2.40
C ALA A 29 10.21 17.15 -1.36
N LYS A 30 8.92 17.46 -1.55
CA LYS A 30 8.12 18.27 -0.62
C LYS A 30 7.95 17.56 0.73
N ALA A 31 7.69 16.28 0.74
CA ALA A 31 7.64 15.48 1.97
C ALA A 31 8.96 15.55 2.74
N ARG A 32 10.10 15.43 2.04
CA ARG A 32 11.43 15.55 2.65
C ARG A 32 11.67 16.91 3.30
N GLN A 33 11.17 18.00 2.68
CA GLN A 33 11.26 19.35 3.22
C GLN A 33 10.39 19.55 4.49
N ASN A 34 9.20 18.94 4.52
CA ASN A 34 8.24 19.13 5.60
C ASN A 34 8.53 18.22 6.82
N LEU A 35 9.22 17.10 6.63
CA LEU A 35 9.51 16.14 7.70
C LEU A 35 10.85 16.43 8.39
N ASN A 36 10.87 16.27 9.71
CA ASN A 36 12.13 16.19 10.44
C ASN A 36 12.89 14.89 10.10
N GLN A 37 14.17 14.82 10.44
CA GLN A 37 15.02 13.67 10.08
C GLN A 37 14.55 12.35 10.69
N ASN A 38 13.93 12.35 11.87
CA ASN A 38 13.46 11.11 12.50
C ASN A 38 12.26 10.53 11.76
N ASP A 39 11.28 11.36 11.43
CA ASP A 39 10.08 10.93 10.71
C ASP A 39 10.42 10.53 9.28
N TRP A 40 11.34 11.26 8.63
CA TRP A 40 11.85 10.86 7.32
C TRP A 40 12.51 9.48 7.36
N ASP A 41 13.47 9.26 8.26
CA ASP A 41 14.14 7.96 8.39
C ASP A 41 13.17 6.85 8.81
N TYR A 42 12.14 7.16 9.58
CA TYR A 42 11.08 6.21 9.90
C TYR A 42 10.33 5.76 8.63
N ILE A 43 10.04 6.65 7.69
CA ILE A 43 9.36 6.31 6.44
C ILE A 43 10.30 5.55 5.50
N VAL A 44 11.46 6.12 5.18
CA VAL A 44 12.35 5.58 4.14
C VAL A 44 13.10 4.34 4.59
N GLY A 45 13.37 4.22 5.88
CA GLY A 45 14.17 3.14 6.46
C GLY A 45 13.50 1.78 6.48
N ALA A 46 14.30 0.77 6.75
CA ALA A 46 13.90 -0.62 6.91
C ALA A 46 14.62 -1.29 8.08
N THR A 47 14.67 -2.61 8.10
CA THR A 47 15.33 -3.38 9.14
C THR A 47 16.81 -3.63 8.81
N GLU A 48 17.64 -3.67 9.81
CA GLU A 48 19.08 -4.05 9.77
C GLU A 48 19.83 -3.43 8.58
N THR A 49 20.31 -4.25 7.63
CA THR A 49 21.07 -3.81 6.45
C THR A 49 20.19 -3.27 5.34
N GLU A 50 18.86 -3.25 5.49
CA GLU A 50 17.87 -2.83 4.48
C GLU A 50 17.93 -3.64 3.18
N THR A 51 18.42 -4.88 3.24
CA THR A 51 18.55 -5.75 2.06
C THR A 51 17.19 -6.14 1.48
N THR A 52 16.21 -6.49 2.32
CA THR A 52 14.85 -6.80 1.84
C THR A 52 14.17 -5.59 1.20
N LEU A 53 14.39 -4.37 1.73
CA LEU A 53 13.90 -3.14 1.11
C LEU A 53 14.45 -2.98 -0.32
N ARG A 54 15.78 -3.16 -0.48
CA ARG A 54 16.40 -3.09 -1.79
C ARG A 54 15.92 -4.19 -2.73
N ARG A 55 15.71 -5.42 -2.23
CA ARG A 55 15.14 -6.51 -3.04
C ARG A 55 13.72 -6.22 -3.51
N ASN A 56 12.89 -5.56 -2.71
CA ASN A 56 11.56 -5.12 -3.16
C ASN A 56 11.65 -4.23 -4.40
N ARG A 57 12.56 -3.24 -4.40
CA ARG A 57 12.72 -2.37 -5.56
C ARG A 57 13.39 -3.11 -6.72
N LEU A 58 14.41 -3.92 -6.45
CA LEU A 58 15.10 -4.74 -7.44
C LEU A 58 14.13 -5.67 -8.19
N ALA A 59 13.25 -6.35 -7.47
CA ALA A 59 12.27 -7.26 -8.06
C ALA A 59 11.32 -6.56 -9.05
N LEU A 60 10.97 -5.29 -8.80
CA LEU A 60 10.20 -4.48 -9.73
C LEU A 60 11.06 -4.01 -10.92
N ASP A 61 12.29 -3.58 -10.66
CA ASP A 61 13.20 -3.03 -11.69
C ASP A 61 13.72 -4.12 -12.64
N GLN A 62 13.71 -5.39 -12.21
CA GLN A 62 14.05 -6.56 -13.04
C GLN A 62 12.89 -7.05 -13.93
N ILE A 63 11.75 -6.36 -13.93
CA ILE A 63 10.64 -6.64 -14.82
C ILE A 63 10.56 -5.56 -15.89
N ALA A 64 10.79 -5.95 -17.15
CA ALA A 64 10.53 -5.13 -18.34
C ALA A 64 9.16 -5.46 -18.93
N PHE A 65 8.61 -4.54 -19.69
CA PHE A 65 7.35 -4.74 -20.42
C PHE A 65 7.58 -5.31 -21.82
N ARG A 66 6.61 -6.07 -22.32
CA ARG A 66 6.51 -6.58 -23.69
C ARG A 66 5.30 -5.97 -24.37
N PRO A 67 5.43 -4.84 -25.08
CA PRO A 67 4.29 -4.14 -25.70
C PRO A 67 3.71 -4.91 -26.88
N ARG A 68 2.42 -4.70 -27.13
CA ARG A 68 1.71 -5.13 -28.34
C ARG A 68 1.31 -3.88 -29.13
N VAL A 69 1.57 -3.87 -30.42
CA VAL A 69 1.32 -2.75 -31.29
C VAL A 69 0.09 -2.93 -32.19
N LEU A 70 -0.37 -1.84 -32.81
CA LEU A 70 -1.53 -1.81 -33.72
C LEU A 70 -2.83 -2.36 -33.09
N ARG A 71 -3.04 -2.02 -31.81
CA ARG A 71 -4.28 -2.26 -31.09
C ARG A 71 -4.97 -0.92 -30.85
N ASP A 72 -6.30 -0.90 -30.99
CA ASP A 72 -7.07 0.29 -30.64
C ASP A 72 -7.09 0.48 -29.13
N VAL A 73 -6.39 1.51 -28.67
CA VAL A 73 -6.30 1.93 -27.27
C VAL A 73 -6.82 3.35 -27.08
N SER A 74 -7.71 3.79 -27.97
CA SER A 74 -8.33 5.12 -27.90
C SER A 74 -9.16 5.34 -26.64
N LYS A 75 -9.55 4.24 -25.95
CA LYS A 75 -10.27 4.26 -24.68
C LYS A 75 -9.63 3.25 -23.72
N VAL A 76 -8.98 3.76 -22.69
CA VAL A 76 -8.39 2.96 -21.60
C VAL A 76 -9.27 3.08 -20.35
N ASP A 77 -9.68 1.95 -19.78
CA ASP A 77 -10.39 1.85 -18.49
C ASP A 77 -9.50 1.17 -17.46
N ALA A 78 -8.92 1.96 -16.55
CA ALA A 78 -8.07 1.47 -15.47
C ALA A 78 -8.85 1.02 -14.22
N THR A 79 -10.17 0.97 -14.27
CA THR A 79 -11.00 0.57 -13.13
C THR A 79 -11.01 -0.94 -12.92
N VAL A 80 -11.24 -1.35 -11.66
CA VAL A 80 -11.39 -2.75 -11.28
C VAL A 80 -12.57 -2.96 -10.34
N GLN A 81 -13.01 -4.21 -10.21
CA GLN A 81 -13.99 -4.60 -9.19
C GLN A 81 -13.26 -5.23 -8.00
N ALA A 82 -13.44 -4.66 -6.82
CA ALA A 82 -12.92 -5.23 -5.57
C ALA A 82 -13.88 -4.93 -4.42
N PHE A 83 -14.01 -5.85 -3.46
CA PHE A 83 -14.88 -5.71 -2.29
C PHE A 83 -16.35 -5.39 -2.65
N GLY A 84 -16.85 -5.89 -3.78
CA GLY A 84 -18.20 -5.60 -4.29
C GLY A 84 -18.38 -4.15 -4.77
N ARG A 85 -17.31 -3.41 -5.00
CA ARG A 85 -17.31 -2.02 -5.44
C ARG A 85 -16.41 -1.82 -6.66
N ARG A 86 -16.74 -0.83 -7.50
CA ARG A 86 -15.86 -0.37 -8.57
C ARG A 86 -14.83 0.59 -7.96
N LEU A 87 -13.55 0.27 -8.11
CA LEU A 87 -12.44 1.14 -7.77
C LEU A 87 -11.89 1.82 -9.03
N ARG A 88 -11.47 3.08 -8.91
CA ARG A 88 -10.90 3.87 -10.01
C ARG A 88 -9.54 3.32 -10.48
N LEU A 89 -8.77 2.74 -9.55
CA LEU A 89 -7.53 2.00 -9.80
C LEU A 89 -7.50 0.75 -8.92
N PRO A 90 -6.73 -0.31 -9.27
CA PRO A 90 -6.51 -1.49 -8.42
C PRO A 90 -5.59 -1.16 -7.25
N LEU A 91 -5.92 -0.11 -6.51
CA LEU A 91 -5.09 0.43 -5.43
C LEU A 91 -5.79 0.43 -4.09
N MET A 92 -4.97 0.27 -3.08
CA MET A 92 -5.35 0.46 -1.69
C MET A 92 -4.24 1.20 -0.95
N PHE A 93 -4.58 2.19 -0.13
CA PHE A 93 -3.64 2.67 0.88
C PHE A 93 -3.40 1.55 1.90
N ALA A 94 -2.17 1.04 1.94
CA ALA A 94 -1.76 -0.05 2.81
C ALA A 94 -1.82 0.38 4.29
N PRO A 95 -1.94 -0.57 5.25
CA PRO A 95 -2.04 -0.21 6.66
C PRO A 95 -0.70 0.32 7.20
N VAL A 96 -0.62 1.61 7.42
CA VAL A 96 0.54 2.30 8.01
C VAL A 96 0.16 2.81 9.39
N GLY A 97 0.96 2.46 10.39
CA GLY A 97 0.80 2.95 11.76
C GLY A 97 1.42 4.33 11.97
N ALA A 98 0.92 5.05 12.98
CA ALA A 98 1.47 6.34 13.43
C ALA A 98 1.51 7.43 12.34
N LEU A 99 0.51 7.48 11.47
CA LEU A 99 0.37 8.53 10.44
C LEU A 99 0.27 9.93 11.04
N GLU A 100 -0.16 10.04 12.28
CA GLU A 100 -0.17 11.28 13.07
C GLU A 100 1.22 11.89 13.29
N SER A 101 2.31 11.14 13.08
CA SER A 101 3.67 11.67 13.06
C SER A 101 3.96 12.51 11.82
N PHE A 102 3.19 12.35 10.75
CA PHE A 102 3.44 13.00 9.46
C PHE A 102 2.45 14.13 9.17
N HIS A 103 1.23 14.02 9.73
CA HIS A 103 0.16 14.99 9.52
C HIS A 103 -0.90 14.86 10.63
N GLU A 104 -1.37 15.97 11.17
CA GLU A 104 -2.33 16.01 12.30
C GLU A 104 -3.64 15.25 12.01
N GLY A 105 -4.12 15.29 10.75
CA GLY A 105 -5.33 14.58 10.33
C GLY A 105 -5.17 13.06 10.17
N ALA A 106 -3.93 12.56 10.22
CA ALA A 106 -3.59 11.13 10.26
C ALA A 106 -4.43 10.24 9.32
N ALA A 107 -4.90 9.08 9.83
CA ALA A 107 -5.67 8.12 9.04
C ALA A 107 -7.03 8.65 8.54
N GLY A 108 -7.62 9.64 9.24
CA GLY A 108 -8.86 10.28 8.78
C GLY A 108 -8.68 11.01 7.45
N THR A 109 -7.57 11.72 7.30
CA THR A 109 -7.19 12.40 6.05
C THR A 109 -6.94 11.40 4.92
N VAL A 110 -6.23 10.31 5.21
CA VAL A 110 -5.97 9.23 4.21
C VAL A 110 -7.27 8.57 3.75
N ALA A 111 -8.19 8.30 4.68
CA ALA A 111 -9.48 7.68 4.36
C ALA A 111 -10.36 8.60 3.48
N ARG A 112 -10.37 9.92 3.76
CA ARG A 112 -11.09 10.89 2.91
C ARG A 112 -10.51 10.96 1.50
N ALA A 113 -9.19 11.04 1.37
CA ALA A 113 -8.51 11.04 0.08
C ALA A 113 -8.78 9.77 -0.73
N ALA A 114 -8.74 8.60 -0.08
CA ALA A 114 -9.07 7.32 -0.72
C ALA A 114 -10.51 7.29 -1.24
N ARG A 115 -11.47 7.79 -0.42
CA ARG A 115 -12.88 7.91 -0.81
C ARG A 115 -13.07 8.88 -1.96
N GLU A 116 -12.46 10.05 -1.89
CA GLU A 116 -12.57 11.11 -2.90
C GLU A 116 -12.06 10.62 -4.25
N PHE A 117 -10.90 9.99 -4.27
CA PHE A 117 -10.33 9.47 -5.51
C PHE A 117 -11.03 8.19 -6.00
N GLY A 118 -11.57 7.37 -5.09
CA GLY A 118 -12.25 6.12 -5.43
C GLY A 118 -11.36 4.87 -5.38
N ILE A 119 -10.48 4.77 -4.39
CA ILE A 119 -9.68 3.57 -4.08
C ILE A 119 -10.01 3.04 -2.68
N ALA A 120 -9.48 1.87 -2.34
CA ALA A 120 -9.61 1.32 -1.00
C ALA A 120 -8.62 1.92 0.00
N HIS A 121 -8.93 1.83 1.29
CA HIS A 121 -8.06 2.18 2.41
C HIS A 121 -8.06 1.06 3.45
N MET A 122 -6.90 0.62 3.91
CA MET A 122 -6.77 -0.29 5.04
C MET A 122 -6.23 0.47 6.26
N LEU A 123 -7.09 0.67 7.25
CA LEU A 123 -6.71 1.34 8.50
C LEU A 123 -5.89 0.41 9.39
N SER A 124 -4.74 0.87 9.87
CA SER A 124 -3.97 0.16 10.89
C SER A 124 -4.52 0.40 12.29
N SER A 125 -4.59 -0.66 13.12
CA SER A 125 -4.99 -0.60 14.53
C SER A 125 -4.06 0.26 15.41
N VAL A 126 -2.91 0.66 14.90
CA VAL A 126 -1.91 1.51 15.61
C VAL A 126 -1.80 2.90 15.00
N CYS A 127 -2.90 3.39 14.44
CA CYS A 127 -3.00 4.73 13.87
C CYS A 127 -4.22 5.46 14.45
N GLU A 128 -4.02 6.72 14.83
CA GLU A 128 -5.10 7.61 15.23
C GLU A 128 -5.90 8.12 14.00
N PRO A 129 -7.16 8.53 14.19
CA PRO A 129 -7.91 8.66 15.44
C PRO A 129 -8.70 7.40 15.84
N GLY A 130 -8.40 6.23 15.32
CA GLY A 130 -9.07 4.97 15.59
C GLY A 130 -10.24 4.66 14.63
N LEU A 131 -10.74 3.42 14.69
CA LEU A 131 -11.59 2.85 13.65
C LEU A 131 -12.94 3.55 13.50
N GLU A 132 -13.60 3.96 14.58
CA GLU A 132 -14.92 4.60 14.54
C GLU A 132 -14.83 5.99 13.91
N LYS A 133 -13.83 6.78 14.32
CA LYS A 133 -13.63 8.13 13.81
C LYS A 133 -13.21 8.14 12.34
N VAL A 134 -12.39 7.16 11.93
CA VAL A 134 -12.01 7.00 10.51
C VAL A 134 -13.21 6.57 9.66
N ALA A 135 -14.06 5.68 10.19
CA ALA A 135 -15.29 5.30 9.50
C ALA A 135 -16.23 6.52 9.32
N ALA A 136 -16.38 7.33 10.37
CA ALA A 136 -17.18 8.56 10.31
C ALA A 136 -16.59 9.61 9.36
N ALA A 137 -15.24 9.70 9.25
CA ALA A 137 -14.57 10.64 8.34
C ALA A 137 -14.76 10.30 6.85
N ALA A 138 -14.99 9.03 6.50
CA ALA A 138 -15.17 8.57 5.13
C ALA A 138 -16.30 7.53 5.04
N PRO A 139 -17.58 7.89 5.30
CA PRO A 139 -18.67 6.93 5.51
C PRO A 139 -18.89 5.98 4.34
N ASP A 140 -18.78 6.44 3.10
CA ASP A 140 -19.02 5.66 1.87
C ASP A 140 -17.75 5.07 1.26
N GLY A 141 -16.60 5.26 1.91
CA GLY A 141 -15.30 4.74 1.44
C GLY A 141 -15.19 3.22 1.59
N VAL A 142 -14.45 2.60 0.69
CA VAL A 142 -14.08 1.17 0.78
C VAL A 142 -12.97 1.04 1.82
N ARG A 143 -13.32 0.55 3.02
CA ARG A 143 -12.39 0.49 4.16
C ARG A 143 -12.22 -0.94 4.66
N MET A 144 -10.98 -1.36 4.84
CA MET A 144 -10.59 -2.56 5.59
C MET A 144 -9.94 -2.16 6.92
N PHE A 145 -10.04 -3.02 7.92
CA PHE A 145 -9.37 -2.81 9.21
C PHE A 145 -8.27 -3.82 9.42
N GLN A 146 -7.05 -3.36 9.73
CA GLN A 146 -5.90 -4.22 10.01
C GLN A 146 -5.58 -4.22 11.50
N LEU A 147 -5.37 -5.41 12.05
CA LEU A 147 -5.06 -5.63 13.46
C LEU A 147 -3.63 -6.17 13.67
N TYR A 148 -2.91 -5.55 14.60
CA TYR A 148 -1.85 -6.18 15.37
C TYR A 148 -2.46 -6.66 16.68
N VAL A 149 -2.32 -7.94 17.00
CA VAL A 149 -2.94 -8.52 18.18
C VAL A 149 -2.13 -8.12 19.43
N ARG A 150 -2.82 -7.51 20.40
CA ARG A 150 -2.20 -6.98 21.62
C ARG A 150 -2.97 -7.31 22.88
N GLY A 151 -3.86 -8.29 22.78
CA GLY A 151 -4.68 -8.80 23.86
C GLY A 151 -5.15 -10.22 23.57
N ASP A 152 -5.94 -10.74 24.47
CA ASP A 152 -6.50 -12.08 24.39
C ASP A 152 -7.59 -12.25 23.30
N ALA A 153 -8.22 -13.40 23.27
CA ALA A 153 -9.27 -13.72 22.33
C ALA A 153 -10.45 -12.75 22.41
N ALA A 154 -10.84 -12.31 23.59
CA ALA A 154 -11.96 -11.38 23.79
C ALA A 154 -11.62 -9.98 23.24
N TRP A 155 -10.35 -9.56 23.43
CA TRP A 155 -9.86 -8.31 22.87
C TRP A 155 -9.86 -8.33 21.33
N VAL A 156 -9.46 -9.43 20.69
CA VAL A 156 -9.52 -9.58 19.22
C VAL A 156 -10.96 -9.52 18.74
N ASP A 157 -11.87 -10.23 19.43
CA ASP A 157 -13.28 -10.28 19.08
C ASP A 157 -13.96 -8.92 19.16
N ASP A 158 -13.60 -8.08 20.15
CA ASP A 158 -14.08 -6.70 20.25
C ASP A 158 -13.68 -5.89 18.99
N TYR A 159 -12.43 -5.97 18.55
CA TYR A 159 -11.99 -5.27 17.35
C TYR A 159 -12.69 -5.74 16.08
N VAL A 160 -12.90 -7.05 15.93
CA VAL A 160 -13.65 -7.59 14.78
C VAL A 160 -15.08 -7.09 14.79
N ALA A 161 -15.77 -7.19 15.95
CA ALA A 161 -17.15 -6.73 16.09
C ALA A 161 -17.30 -5.23 15.81
N ARG A 162 -16.41 -4.41 16.33
CA ARG A 162 -16.38 -2.95 16.08
C ARG A 162 -16.11 -2.61 14.62
N ALA A 163 -15.19 -3.32 13.96
CA ALA A 163 -14.94 -3.12 12.54
C ALA A 163 -16.20 -3.45 11.69
N VAL A 164 -16.87 -4.57 11.98
CA VAL A 164 -18.12 -4.95 11.32
C VAL A 164 -19.21 -3.90 11.57
N ALA A 165 -19.40 -3.48 12.82
CA ALA A 165 -20.42 -2.50 13.21
C ALA A 165 -20.20 -1.12 12.56
N ASN A 166 -18.96 -0.78 12.19
CA ASN A 166 -18.60 0.47 11.53
C ASN A 166 -18.46 0.35 10.00
N GLY A 167 -18.97 -0.75 9.39
CA GLY A 167 -19.05 -0.91 7.95
C GLY A 167 -17.71 -1.11 7.24
N TYR A 168 -16.71 -1.68 7.93
CA TYR A 168 -15.49 -2.14 7.27
C TYR A 168 -15.81 -3.38 6.42
N VAL A 169 -15.41 -3.35 5.16
CA VAL A 169 -15.73 -4.41 4.17
C VAL A 169 -14.89 -5.68 4.34
N GLY A 170 -13.85 -5.63 5.17
CA GLY A 170 -12.98 -6.75 5.47
C GLY A 170 -12.10 -6.48 6.70
N PHE A 171 -11.63 -7.57 7.29
CA PHE A 171 -10.72 -7.56 8.43
C PHE A 171 -9.39 -8.21 8.04
N CYS A 172 -8.28 -7.64 8.50
CA CYS A 172 -6.94 -8.11 8.15
C CYS A 172 -6.10 -8.39 9.40
N LEU A 173 -5.57 -9.59 9.52
CA LEU A 173 -4.53 -9.92 10.49
C LEU A 173 -3.16 -9.75 9.86
N THR A 174 -2.27 -9.00 10.52
CA THR A 174 -0.86 -8.93 10.14
C THR A 174 -0.06 -9.97 10.94
N VAL A 175 0.65 -10.86 10.24
CA VAL A 175 1.32 -12.02 10.84
C VAL A 175 2.85 -11.99 10.72
N ASP A 176 3.42 -11.08 9.96
CA ASP A 176 4.86 -10.91 9.75
C ASP A 176 5.57 -10.09 10.87
N THR A 177 4.86 -9.82 11.96
CA THR A 177 5.32 -8.96 13.07
C THR A 177 5.36 -9.67 14.42
N ALA A 178 5.56 -10.98 14.43
CA ALA A 178 5.66 -11.76 15.66
C ALA A 178 6.72 -11.20 16.64
N ILE A 179 7.83 -10.71 16.09
CA ILE A 179 8.89 -10.03 16.85
C ILE A 179 9.21 -8.69 16.18
N TYR A 180 9.48 -7.66 16.98
CA TYR A 180 9.89 -6.36 16.46
C TYR A 180 11.29 -6.41 15.85
N SER A 181 11.38 -5.94 14.61
CA SER A 181 12.63 -5.80 13.88
C SER A 181 13.58 -4.76 14.47
N ARG A 182 14.85 -4.87 14.14
CA ARG A 182 15.89 -3.87 14.44
C ARG A 182 15.92 -2.80 13.35
N ARG A 183 15.40 -1.62 13.62
CA ARG A 183 15.48 -0.46 12.70
C ARG A 183 16.67 0.38 13.09
N GLU A 184 17.79 0.16 12.41
CA GLU A 184 19.08 0.72 12.85
C GLU A 184 19.16 2.23 12.70
N ARG A 185 18.45 2.82 11.73
CA ARG A 185 18.37 4.29 11.62
C ARG A 185 17.77 4.93 12.87
N ASP A 186 16.74 4.30 13.45
CA ASP A 186 16.13 4.77 14.72
C ASP A 186 17.05 4.51 15.90
N ILE A 187 17.64 3.31 15.97
CA ILE A 187 18.51 2.88 17.08
C ILE A 187 19.79 3.73 17.15
N ALA A 188 20.43 4.01 16.01
CA ALA A 188 21.65 4.81 15.95
C ALA A 188 21.43 6.24 16.46
N LYS A 189 20.24 6.80 16.24
CA LYS A 189 19.85 8.14 16.74
C LYS A 189 19.26 8.12 18.16
N ARG A 190 19.17 6.96 18.82
CA ARG A 190 18.49 6.80 20.11
C ARG A 190 17.01 7.23 20.05
N HIS A 191 16.42 7.18 18.85
CA HIS A 191 15.01 7.52 18.62
C HIS A 191 14.14 6.28 18.79
N VAL A 192 12.98 6.46 19.45
CA VAL A 192 11.94 5.45 19.52
C VAL A 192 10.71 6.00 18.81
N ALA A 193 10.38 5.44 17.65
CA ALA A 193 9.23 5.87 16.86
C ALA A 193 7.91 5.71 17.64
N LEU A 194 6.95 6.60 17.39
CA LEU A 194 5.69 6.72 18.14
C LEU A 194 4.95 5.38 18.28
N GLY A 195 4.81 4.61 17.20
CA GLY A 195 4.16 3.31 17.22
C GLY A 195 4.85 2.28 18.13
N ARG A 196 6.17 2.39 18.32
CA ARG A 196 6.94 1.53 19.26
C ARG A 196 6.79 1.96 20.72
N ARG A 197 6.69 3.28 20.97
CA ARG A 197 6.46 3.81 22.33
C ARG A 197 5.13 3.34 22.90
N ARG A 198 4.10 3.26 22.05
CA ARG A 198 2.73 2.85 22.43
C ARG A 198 2.52 1.33 22.38
N ALA A 199 3.54 0.55 22.01
CA ALA A 199 3.39 -0.88 21.82
C ALA A 199 3.36 -1.62 23.18
N THR A 200 2.21 -2.23 23.48
CA THR A 200 1.97 -3.13 24.62
C THR A 200 1.50 -4.49 24.11
N GLY A 201 1.46 -5.53 24.96
CA GLY A 201 0.89 -6.83 24.61
C GLY A 201 1.57 -7.53 23.43
N ARG A 202 2.90 -7.40 23.31
CA ARG A 202 3.67 -7.98 22.19
C ARG A 202 3.67 -9.50 22.19
N GLU A 203 3.55 -10.09 23.36
CA GLU A 203 3.45 -11.53 23.58
C GLU A 203 2.23 -12.14 22.89
N PHE A 204 1.12 -11.43 22.80
CA PHE A 204 -0.07 -11.88 22.09
C PHE A 204 0.15 -11.95 20.57
N GLN A 205 0.87 -10.97 20.01
CA GLN A 205 1.23 -11.00 18.58
C GLN A 205 2.22 -12.14 18.27
N ALA A 206 3.15 -12.41 19.16
CA ALA A 206 4.12 -13.49 19.01
C ALA A 206 3.50 -14.88 19.16
N ALA A 207 2.39 -14.97 19.90
CA ALA A 207 1.66 -16.22 20.14
C ALA A 207 0.60 -16.54 19.08
N LEU A 208 0.45 -15.71 18.03
CA LEU A 208 -0.52 -15.96 16.95
C LEU A 208 -0.22 -17.27 16.23
N ASP A 209 -1.27 -18.05 16.03
CA ASP A 209 -1.25 -19.28 15.25
C ASP A 209 -2.53 -19.43 14.40
N TRP A 210 -2.61 -20.48 13.61
CA TRP A 210 -3.76 -20.73 12.73
C TRP A 210 -5.08 -20.98 13.48
N ARG A 211 -5.04 -21.41 14.76
CA ARG A 211 -6.25 -21.52 15.59
C ARG A 211 -6.91 -20.16 15.82
N THR A 212 -6.13 -19.10 15.87
CA THR A 212 -6.68 -17.73 15.94
C THR A 212 -7.46 -17.37 14.68
N VAL A 213 -6.92 -17.72 13.50
CA VAL A 213 -7.61 -17.52 12.21
C VAL A 213 -8.91 -18.31 12.15
N GLU A 214 -8.86 -19.60 12.49
CA GLU A 214 -10.00 -20.50 12.53
C GLU A 214 -11.11 -19.96 13.46
N ARG A 215 -10.75 -19.55 14.68
CA ARG A 215 -11.69 -18.97 15.66
C ARG A 215 -12.40 -17.73 15.12
N ILE A 216 -11.67 -16.80 14.49
CA ILE A 216 -12.27 -15.59 13.89
C ILE A 216 -13.26 -16.00 12.79
N ARG A 217 -12.88 -16.92 11.90
CA ARG A 217 -13.72 -17.39 10.81
C ARG A 217 -14.98 -18.11 11.29
N GLN A 218 -14.90 -18.86 12.39
CA GLN A 218 -16.06 -19.53 12.98
C GLN A 218 -17.04 -18.55 13.67
N LYS A 219 -16.50 -17.46 14.23
CA LYS A 219 -17.28 -16.54 15.04
C LYS A 219 -17.90 -15.37 14.27
N PHE A 220 -17.24 -14.92 13.17
CA PHE A 220 -17.63 -13.72 12.45
C PHE A 220 -17.76 -13.99 10.94
N ASP A 221 -18.86 -13.50 10.38
CA ASP A 221 -19.06 -13.48 8.93
C ASP A 221 -18.49 -12.18 8.34
N VAL A 222 -17.16 -12.08 8.31
CA VAL A 222 -16.43 -10.96 7.72
C VAL A 222 -15.33 -11.50 6.80
N PRO A 223 -15.12 -10.91 5.61
CA PRO A 223 -13.98 -11.27 4.76
C PRO A 223 -12.68 -11.08 5.52
N LEU A 224 -11.93 -12.18 5.72
CA LEU A 224 -10.67 -12.19 6.47
C LEU A 224 -9.49 -12.26 5.51
N THR A 225 -8.55 -11.34 5.67
CA THR A 225 -7.29 -11.28 4.95
C THR A 225 -6.13 -11.57 5.89
N ILE A 226 -5.13 -12.32 5.43
CA ILE A 226 -3.86 -12.52 6.15
C ILE A 226 -2.76 -11.74 5.44
N LYS A 227 -2.17 -10.76 6.13
CA LYS A 227 -1.07 -9.92 5.61
C LYS A 227 0.28 -10.38 6.16
N GLY A 228 1.24 -10.54 5.26
CA GLY A 228 2.59 -11.01 5.59
C GLY A 228 2.88 -12.42 5.08
N ILE A 229 2.03 -12.94 4.19
CA ILE A 229 2.27 -14.22 3.51
C ILE A 229 3.42 -14.04 2.50
N ALA A 230 4.42 -14.93 2.59
CA ALA A 230 5.63 -14.88 1.78
C ALA A 230 6.01 -16.25 1.17
N THR A 231 5.14 -17.27 1.28
CA THR A 231 5.34 -18.62 0.73
C THR A 231 4.03 -19.19 0.18
N ALA A 232 4.13 -20.03 -0.84
CA ALA A 232 2.98 -20.77 -1.39
C ALA A 232 2.38 -21.74 -0.36
N GLU A 233 3.22 -22.29 0.52
CA GLU A 233 2.81 -23.20 1.60
C GLU A 233 1.85 -22.50 2.55
N ASP A 234 2.21 -21.33 3.08
CA ASP A 234 1.36 -20.57 3.99
C ASP A 234 0.09 -20.06 3.29
N ALA A 235 0.17 -19.73 1.99
CA ALA A 235 -1.01 -19.34 1.22
C ALA A 235 -2.03 -20.51 1.14
N ARG A 236 -1.57 -21.74 0.88
CA ARG A 236 -2.45 -22.92 0.87
C ARG A 236 -3.04 -23.23 2.24
N ILE A 237 -2.26 -23.10 3.32
CA ILE A 237 -2.76 -23.26 4.69
C ILE A 237 -3.85 -22.22 4.97
N ALA A 238 -3.61 -20.97 4.65
CA ALA A 238 -4.57 -19.87 4.83
C ALA A 238 -5.90 -20.16 4.09
N LEU A 239 -5.82 -20.64 2.84
CA LEU A 239 -7.01 -21.06 2.09
C LEU A 239 -7.76 -22.19 2.79
N GLY A 240 -7.05 -23.18 3.35
CA GLY A 240 -7.63 -24.27 4.13
C GLY A 240 -8.41 -23.79 5.36
N HIS A 241 -8.07 -22.63 5.92
CA HIS A 241 -8.81 -21.95 7.00
C HIS A 241 -9.90 -20.99 6.49
N GLY A 242 -10.18 -20.96 5.18
CA GLY A 242 -11.29 -20.19 4.59
C GLY A 242 -11.06 -18.68 4.60
N VAL A 243 -9.81 -18.19 4.52
CA VAL A 243 -9.54 -16.76 4.36
C VAL A 243 -9.96 -16.28 2.97
N SER A 244 -10.40 -15.04 2.88
CA SER A 244 -10.89 -14.41 1.65
C SER A 244 -9.82 -13.61 0.92
N GLY A 245 -8.70 -13.33 1.58
CA GLY A 245 -7.61 -12.53 1.00
C GLY A 245 -6.23 -12.99 1.46
N ILE A 246 -5.32 -13.11 0.51
CA ILE A 246 -3.89 -13.37 0.73
C ILE A 246 -3.13 -12.09 0.41
N TYR A 247 -2.50 -11.49 1.42
CA TYR A 247 -1.75 -10.26 1.22
C TYR A 247 -0.24 -10.55 1.24
N VAL A 248 0.33 -10.63 0.05
CA VAL A 248 1.77 -10.80 -0.18
C VAL A 248 2.50 -9.56 0.30
N SER A 249 3.26 -9.69 1.35
CA SER A 249 3.95 -8.56 1.98
C SER A 249 5.13 -9.04 2.81
N ASN A 250 6.23 -8.32 2.74
CA ASN A 250 7.36 -8.39 3.66
C ASN A 250 7.47 -7.10 4.52
N HIS A 251 6.31 -6.43 4.73
CA HIS A 251 6.23 -5.17 5.46
C HIS A 251 7.08 -4.04 4.85
N GLY A 252 7.29 -4.06 3.54
CA GLY A 252 8.16 -3.11 2.86
C GLY A 252 9.63 -3.21 3.26
N GLY A 253 10.10 -4.41 3.66
CA GLY A 253 11.46 -4.67 4.14
C GLY A 253 11.70 -4.24 5.58
N ARG A 254 10.64 -4.07 6.38
CA ARG A 254 10.72 -3.49 7.73
C ARG A 254 10.68 -4.51 8.85
N GLN A 255 10.60 -5.82 8.54
CA GLN A 255 10.54 -6.91 9.50
C GLN A 255 11.73 -7.86 9.34
N LEU A 256 11.62 -8.96 8.63
CA LEU A 256 12.74 -9.86 8.37
C LEU A 256 13.66 -9.25 7.31
N ASP A 257 14.95 -9.04 7.64
CA ASP A 257 15.92 -8.70 6.61
C ASP A 257 16.40 -9.95 5.84
N HIS A 258 17.05 -9.76 4.72
CA HIS A 258 17.48 -10.84 3.81
C HIS A 258 16.34 -11.74 3.28
N GLY A 259 15.07 -11.32 3.42
CA GLY A 259 13.92 -11.95 2.76
C GLY A 259 13.88 -11.67 1.26
N ARG A 260 13.00 -12.38 0.56
CA ARG A 260 12.71 -12.15 -0.87
C ARG A 260 11.94 -10.84 -1.09
N GLY A 261 12.07 -10.23 -2.27
CA GLY A 261 11.19 -9.14 -2.71
C GLY A 261 9.75 -9.64 -2.90
N ALA A 262 8.77 -8.78 -2.59
CA ALA A 262 7.36 -9.18 -2.68
C ALA A 262 6.95 -9.60 -4.11
N MET A 263 7.50 -8.93 -5.14
CA MET A 263 7.25 -9.29 -6.55
C MET A 263 7.96 -10.58 -6.98
N GLU A 264 9.01 -11.03 -6.27
CA GLU A 264 9.61 -12.35 -6.49
C GLU A 264 8.70 -13.48 -5.95
N VAL A 265 7.97 -13.20 -4.88
CA VAL A 265 7.06 -14.13 -4.20
C VAL A 265 5.69 -14.20 -4.89
N LEU A 266 5.20 -13.08 -5.43
CA LEU A 266 3.86 -12.96 -5.97
C LEU A 266 3.47 -14.08 -6.96
N PRO A 267 4.30 -14.47 -7.95
CA PRO A 267 3.93 -15.49 -8.92
C PRO A 267 3.61 -16.86 -8.31
N GLU A 268 4.39 -17.31 -7.32
CA GLU A 268 4.15 -18.61 -6.67
C GLU A 268 2.87 -18.61 -5.83
N ILE A 269 2.54 -17.44 -5.24
CA ILE A 269 1.31 -17.29 -4.44
C ILE A 269 0.09 -17.23 -5.36
N VAL A 270 0.14 -16.48 -6.45
CA VAL A 270 -0.96 -16.44 -7.45
C VAL A 270 -1.27 -17.84 -7.97
N GLU A 271 -0.24 -18.65 -8.27
CA GLU A 271 -0.40 -20.02 -8.69
C GLU A 271 -1.01 -20.90 -7.57
N ALA A 272 -0.54 -20.74 -6.33
CA ALA A 272 -1.06 -21.51 -5.20
C ALA A 272 -2.50 -21.15 -4.85
N VAL A 273 -2.88 -19.88 -4.99
CA VAL A 273 -4.24 -19.38 -4.70
C VAL A 273 -5.21 -19.73 -5.82
N ALA A 274 -4.78 -19.75 -7.08
CA ALA A 274 -5.56 -20.16 -8.24
C ALA A 274 -6.99 -19.56 -8.30
N GLY A 275 -7.14 -18.29 -7.90
CA GLY A 275 -8.43 -17.59 -7.90
C GLY A 275 -9.37 -17.91 -6.72
N ALA A 276 -8.96 -18.75 -5.77
CA ALA A 276 -9.77 -19.10 -4.60
C ALA A 276 -9.91 -17.96 -3.56
N ALA A 277 -9.02 -16.99 -3.60
CA ALA A 277 -9.05 -15.78 -2.75
C ALA A 277 -8.45 -14.60 -3.50
N MET A 278 -8.74 -13.37 -3.03
CA MET A 278 -8.12 -12.16 -3.55
C MET A 278 -6.62 -12.13 -3.21
N VAL A 279 -5.77 -11.88 -4.18
CA VAL A 279 -4.32 -11.71 -3.99
C VAL A 279 -3.97 -10.23 -4.00
N MET A 280 -3.50 -9.74 -2.86
CA MET A 280 -3.01 -8.37 -2.71
C MET A 280 -1.48 -8.39 -2.59
N VAL A 281 -0.82 -7.31 -3.02
CA VAL A 281 0.64 -7.20 -2.88
C VAL A 281 1.06 -5.78 -2.51
N ASP A 282 2.07 -5.65 -1.62
CA ASP A 282 2.81 -4.40 -1.39
C ASP A 282 4.33 -4.68 -1.40
N GLY A 283 5.12 -3.64 -1.17
CA GLY A 283 6.58 -3.74 -1.11
C GLY A 283 7.28 -3.13 -2.33
N GLY A 284 7.72 -1.89 -2.18
CA GLY A 284 8.47 -1.17 -3.20
C GLY A 284 7.63 -0.43 -4.24
N MET A 285 6.31 -0.53 -4.20
CA MET A 285 5.38 0.13 -5.14
C MET A 285 5.47 1.66 -5.01
N ALA A 286 5.88 2.33 -6.09
CA ALA A 286 6.14 3.77 -6.09
C ALA A 286 5.65 4.49 -7.36
N ARG A 287 5.40 3.76 -8.46
CA ARG A 287 5.03 4.30 -9.77
C ARG A 287 3.79 3.59 -10.31
N GLY A 288 3.07 4.24 -11.23
CA GLY A 288 1.96 3.61 -11.95
C GLY A 288 2.39 2.36 -12.73
N THR A 289 3.61 2.35 -13.26
CA THR A 289 4.19 1.17 -13.93
C THR A 289 4.38 -0.02 -12.97
N ASP A 290 4.65 0.21 -11.69
CA ASP A 290 4.76 -0.87 -10.69
C ASP A 290 3.40 -1.54 -10.47
N ILE A 291 2.32 -0.75 -10.48
CA ILE A 291 0.94 -1.24 -10.40
C ILE A 291 0.64 -2.16 -11.58
N VAL A 292 0.96 -1.71 -12.80
CA VAL A 292 0.73 -2.49 -14.03
C VAL A 292 1.54 -3.79 -14.01
N LYS A 293 2.78 -3.78 -13.52
CA LYS A 293 3.60 -5.00 -13.33
C LYS A 293 2.95 -5.99 -12.37
N ALA A 294 2.48 -5.51 -11.22
CA ALA A 294 1.85 -6.35 -10.21
C ALA A 294 0.56 -6.99 -10.73
N MET A 295 -0.29 -6.22 -11.42
CA MET A 295 -1.53 -6.71 -12.01
C MET A 295 -1.25 -7.72 -13.13
N ALA A 296 -0.30 -7.46 -14.02
CA ALA A 296 0.11 -8.40 -15.06
C ALA A 296 0.74 -9.69 -14.49
N ALA A 297 1.34 -9.62 -13.30
CA ALA A 297 1.84 -10.79 -12.58
C ALA A 297 0.74 -11.60 -11.87
N GLY A 298 -0.50 -11.09 -11.82
CA GLY A 298 -1.68 -11.78 -11.31
C GLY A 298 -2.17 -11.31 -9.93
N ALA A 299 -1.74 -10.14 -9.46
CA ALA A 299 -2.36 -9.51 -8.30
C ALA A 299 -3.76 -8.97 -8.65
N ASP A 300 -4.65 -8.94 -7.67
CA ASP A 300 -5.98 -8.32 -7.78
C ASP A 300 -5.96 -6.87 -7.25
N LEU A 301 -5.06 -6.57 -6.30
CA LEU A 301 -4.96 -5.25 -5.66
C LEU A 301 -3.53 -4.94 -5.20
N VAL A 302 -3.15 -3.68 -5.31
CA VAL A 302 -1.80 -3.20 -4.95
C VAL A 302 -1.88 -2.25 -3.75
N GLY A 303 -1.05 -2.49 -2.74
CA GLY A 303 -0.96 -1.66 -1.54
C GLY A 303 0.14 -0.59 -1.64
N LEU A 304 -0.21 0.67 -1.35
CA LEU A 304 0.73 1.78 -1.27
C LEU A 304 1.06 2.09 0.19
N GLY A 305 2.30 1.79 0.60
CA GLY A 305 2.80 2.12 1.93
C GLY A 305 3.49 3.50 1.96
N ARG A 306 4.77 3.55 1.57
CA ARG A 306 5.59 4.78 1.65
C ARG A 306 5.02 5.96 0.86
N MET A 307 4.44 5.69 -0.32
CA MET A 307 3.89 6.76 -1.16
C MET A 307 2.77 7.54 -0.48
N GLN A 308 1.87 6.86 0.26
CA GLN A 308 0.86 7.57 1.03
C GLN A 308 1.48 8.45 2.14
N CYS A 309 2.58 7.98 2.77
CA CYS A 309 3.26 8.77 3.79
C CYS A 309 3.90 10.03 3.21
N TYR A 310 4.54 9.90 2.04
CA TYR A 310 5.12 11.05 1.34
C TYR A 310 4.03 12.07 0.96
N ALA A 311 2.95 11.63 0.32
CA ALA A 311 1.88 12.52 -0.08
C ALA A 311 1.17 13.16 1.13
N LEU A 312 0.90 12.39 2.19
CA LEU A 312 0.34 12.91 3.43
C LEU A 312 1.21 14.01 4.03
N ALA A 313 2.53 13.78 4.12
CA ALA A 313 3.49 14.76 4.63
C ALA A 313 3.70 15.96 3.70
N ALA A 314 3.56 15.78 2.39
CA ALA A 314 3.73 16.85 1.41
C ALA A 314 2.61 17.90 1.48
N GLY A 315 1.34 17.48 1.71
CA GLY A 315 0.21 18.41 1.70
C GLY A 315 -1.14 17.77 2.04
N GLY A 316 -1.16 16.75 2.90
CA GLY A 316 -2.39 16.17 3.42
C GLY A 316 -3.29 15.57 2.34
N GLU A 317 -4.60 15.80 2.45
CA GLU A 317 -5.62 15.22 1.57
C GLU A 317 -5.42 15.61 0.09
N ALA A 318 -5.15 16.88 -0.17
CA ALA A 318 -4.96 17.38 -1.54
C ALA A 318 -3.74 16.73 -2.23
N ALA A 319 -2.62 16.58 -1.52
CA ALA A 319 -1.44 15.94 -2.08
C ALA A 319 -1.63 14.42 -2.25
N LEU A 320 -2.41 13.76 -1.39
CA LEU A 320 -2.78 12.35 -1.55
C LEU A 320 -3.62 12.13 -2.82
N VAL A 321 -4.63 12.96 -3.04
CA VAL A 321 -5.46 12.89 -4.25
C VAL A 321 -4.60 13.18 -5.49
N ARG A 322 -3.77 14.22 -5.45
CA ARG A 322 -2.88 14.58 -6.57
C ARG A 322 -1.87 13.47 -6.89
N MET A 323 -1.30 12.83 -5.89
CA MET A 323 -0.43 11.65 -6.08
C MET A 323 -1.16 10.54 -6.84
N LEU A 324 -2.42 10.26 -6.47
CA LEU A 324 -3.22 9.22 -7.12
C LEU A 324 -3.57 9.59 -8.56
N GLU A 325 -3.85 10.87 -8.87
CA GLU A 325 -4.07 11.35 -10.24
C GLU A 325 -2.81 11.17 -11.11
N LEU A 326 -1.63 11.49 -10.56
CA LEU A 326 -0.36 11.27 -11.26
C LEU A 326 -0.09 9.78 -11.51
N MET A 327 -0.39 8.92 -10.54
CA MET A 327 -0.28 7.47 -10.72
C MET A 327 -1.28 6.95 -11.75
N GLU A 328 -2.50 7.48 -11.79
CA GLU A 328 -3.50 7.12 -12.80
C GLU A 328 -3.03 7.48 -14.20
N ASP A 329 -2.47 8.66 -14.40
CA ASP A 329 -1.90 9.07 -15.69
C ASP A 329 -0.78 8.10 -16.12
N GLU A 330 0.13 7.73 -15.20
CA GLU A 330 1.16 6.74 -15.48
C GLU A 330 0.58 5.36 -15.84
N VAL A 331 -0.47 4.91 -15.14
CA VAL A 331 -1.16 3.63 -15.41
C VAL A 331 -1.84 3.65 -16.77
N GLN A 332 -2.61 4.70 -17.07
CA GLN A 332 -3.34 4.79 -18.34
C GLN A 332 -2.39 4.82 -19.54
N ARG A 333 -1.29 5.59 -19.44
CA ARG A 333 -0.23 5.61 -20.47
C ARG A 333 0.43 4.25 -20.62
N CYS A 334 0.76 3.59 -19.51
CA CYS A 334 1.39 2.28 -19.53
C CYS A 334 0.48 1.23 -20.19
N LEU A 335 -0.80 1.16 -19.83
CA LEU A 335 -1.78 0.27 -20.46
C LEU A 335 -1.87 0.52 -21.96
N GLY A 336 -2.08 1.78 -22.39
CA GLY A 336 -2.18 2.14 -23.80
C GLY A 336 -0.91 1.78 -24.58
N LEU A 337 0.27 2.04 -24.03
CA LEU A 337 1.55 1.70 -24.67
C LEU A 337 1.82 0.18 -24.71
N LEU A 338 1.20 -0.59 -23.80
CA LEU A 338 1.23 -2.04 -23.83
C LEU A 338 0.24 -2.64 -24.85
N GLY A 339 -0.65 -1.81 -25.44
CA GLY A 339 -1.71 -2.28 -26.30
C GLY A 339 -2.87 -2.92 -25.56
N ALA A 340 -3.08 -2.55 -24.30
CA ALA A 340 -4.15 -3.01 -23.42
C ALA A 340 -5.14 -1.85 -23.14
N THR A 341 -6.43 -2.15 -23.05
CA THR A 341 -7.47 -1.17 -22.73
C THR A 341 -7.96 -1.27 -21.29
N LYS A 342 -7.64 -2.35 -20.61
CA LYS A 342 -8.02 -2.62 -19.22
C LYS A 342 -7.06 -3.61 -18.59
N PHE A 343 -7.05 -3.70 -17.26
CA PHE A 343 -6.19 -4.66 -16.54
C PHE A 343 -6.48 -6.12 -16.89
N ALA A 344 -7.73 -6.47 -17.20
CA ALA A 344 -8.08 -7.84 -17.60
C ALA A 344 -7.47 -8.28 -18.94
N ASP A 345 -6.92 -7.36 -19.74
CA ASP A 345 -6.20 -7.69 -20.98
C ASP A 345 -4.74 -8.08 -20.72
N LEU A 346 -4.26 -7.87 -19.47
CA LEU A 346 -2.88 -8.13 -19.06
C LEU A 346 -2.73 -9.54 -18.50
N ASP A 347 -1.59 -10.14 -18.79
CA ASP A 347 -1.09 -11.36 -18.20
C ASP A 347 0.44 -11.37 -18.17
N ARG A 348 1.04 -12.45 -17.68
CA ARG A 348 2.50 -12.59 -17.61
C ARG A 348 3.22 -12.50 -18.98
N SER A 349 2.51 -12.69 -20.11
CA SER A 349 3.10 -12.54 -21.44
C SER A 349 3.46 -11.08 -21.78
N HIS A 350 2.92 -10.12 -21.03
CA HIS A 350 3.26 -8.71 -21.13
C HIS A 350 4.52 -8.34 -20.31
N LEU A 351 5.09 -9.29 -19.58
CA LEU A 351 6.26 -9.12 -18.73
C LEU A 351 7.47 -9.88 -19.29
N HIS A 352 8.66 -9.36 -19.01
CA HIS A 352 9.93 -10.00 -19.36
C HIS A 352 10.96 -9.76 -18.25
N ALA A 353 11.71 -10.79 -17.89
CA ALA A 353 12.83 -10.64 -16.95
C ALA A 353 13.98 -9.86 -17.61
N ALA A 354 14.44 -8.81 -16.98
CA ALA A 354 15.52 -7.95 -17.46
C ALA A 354 16.43 -7.54 -16.30
N PRO A 355 17.74 -7.31 -16.53
CA PRO A 355 18.60 -6.78 -15.49
C PRO A 355 18.16 -5.37 -15.08
N SER A 356 18.28 -5.05 -13.78
CA SER A 356 18.08 -3.69 -13.28
C SER A 356 19.13 -2.74 -13.87
N THR A 357 18.70 -1.53 -14.22
CA THR A 357 19.56 -0.49 -14.77
C THR A 357 20.04 0.50 -13.70
N THR A 358 19.49 0.41 -12.49
CA THR A 358 19.81 1.33 -11.39
C THR A 358 20.06 0.53 -10.11
N PRO A 359 21.03 0.90 -9.27
CA PRO A 359 21.19 0.30 -7.94
C PRO A 359 19.92 0.50 -7.10
N PRO A 360 19.34 -0.57 -6.55
CA PRO A 360 18.06 -0.47 -5.85
C PRO A 360 18.23 0.17 -4.47
N HIS A 361 17.40 1.17 -4.15
CA HIS A 361 17.26 1.76 -2.82
C HIS A 361 15.85 2.35 -2.63
N ALA A 362 15.59 2.91 -1.45
CA ALA A 362 14.24 3.38 -1.08
C ALA A 362 13.65 4.43 -2.05
N LEU A 363 14.49 5.21 -2.72
CA LEU A 363 14.10 6.30 -3.62
C LEU A 363 14.52 6.08 -5.08
N SER A 364 15.06 4.89 -5.45
CA SER A 364 15.54 4.63 -6.82
C SER A 364 14.44 4.71 -7.90
N ALA A 365 13.17 4.68 -7.51
CA ALA A 365 12.04 4.97 -8.41
C ALA A 365 11.90 6.47 -8.78
N PHE A 366 12.73 7.34 -8.21
CA PHE A 366 12.69 8.80 -8.37
C PHE A 366 14.07 9.35 -8.77
N PRO A 367 14.57 9.03 -9.98
CA PRO A 367 15.94 9.38 -10.37
C PRO A 367 16.20 10.89 -10.43
N LEU A 368 15.18 11.73 -10.63
CA LEU A 368 15.35 13.18 -10.65
C LEU A 368 15.75 13.76 -9.27
N LEU A 369 15.48 13.04 -8.17
CA LEU A 369 15.90 13.47 -6.83
C LEU A 369 17.42 13.37 -6.62
N GLU A 370 18.14 12.65 -7.47
CA GLU A 370 19.59 12.43 -7.40
C GLU A 370 20.39 13.35 -8.34
N ILE A 371 19.68 14.11 -9.19
CA ILE A 371 20.33 15.03 -10.15
C ILE A 371 20.54 16.37 -9.43
N GLU A 372 21.82 16.70 -9.12
CA GLU A 372 22.20 17.90 -8.35
C GLU A 372 21.70 19.22 -8.96
N ASP A 373 21.63 19.31 -10.29
CA ASP A 373 21.20 20.50 -11.02
C ASP A 373 19.70 20.58 -11.29
N TYR A 374 18.93 19.55 -10.89
CA TYR A 374 17.49 19.53 -11.12
C TYR A 374 16.78 20.36 -10.05
N LYS A 375 16.21 21.50 -10.48
CA LYS A 375 15.41 22.40 -9.62
C LYS A 375 13.93 22.11 -9.84
N TYR A 376 13.24 21.77 -8.77
CA TYR A 376 11.78 21.62 -8.74
C TYR A 376 11.12 22.97 -8.48
#